data_c9fe69e25eaad7eaf8c8c99105ae62ce
#
_entry.id   c9fe69e25eaad7eaf8c8c99105ae62ce
#
_cell.length_a   1.000
_cell.length_b   1.000
_cell.length_c   1.000
_cell.angle_alpha   90.00
_cell.angle_beta   90.00
_cell.angle_gamma   90.00
#
_symmetry.space_group_name_H-M   'P 1'
#
loop_
_entity.id
_entity.type
_entity.pdbx_description
1 polymer ?
#
loop_
_entity_poly.entity_id
_entity_poly.type
_entity_poly.pdbx_seq_one_letter_code
_entity_poly.pdbx_strand_id
1 'polypeptide(L)'
;MATLPDLRPHRTLHRSISTHSTTKVSHRMISPEIRAQIRRYFYAEHWKVGTIASELGVHPDAVRNAIESERFKSSKPLGASVVDPYIEFVRHTLDQHPSLRATRIYQMIRDRGYNGSVVQLRRTVARLRPQSREPFLQLQTFAGEQAQVDWAHFGHVMVGRAKRALSCFVMTLSYSRALYLEFFFDQTMENFLRGHVHAFEYWHGQPRVILYDNLKSAVLERRGNQIQFHPRLIELSAHYHFAPRPCQVRAGNQKGRVERAIRYVRDSFWAGRSFTTLAECNRQALLWRDQVAHRRRWPGGDDRTLADVFTEEQSRLLPPPLHAFSTDRIEAVRSRKTIYVRFDLNDYSIPPETVGRQLTLVASDVTVRILDGSFEIARHVRTYDRHQLVLDPAHQEAVLKIKRKAFHSTPGGRLEQAVPESKMLLDLAFAHGESVGAQTAQLMKLLEQYGAAALRRAIAEALQRNTPRASSVAFLLRRQPPATPLSLDLSHHPQAQALDIRPHDLETYDELARTKDDDNDEP
;
A
#
# COMPACT_ATOMS: atom_id res chain seq x y z
N MET A 1 27.03 19.74 27.77
CA MET A 1 28.09 19.35 28.71
C MET A 1 27.89 17.90 29.08
N ALA A 2 28.64 16.99 28.48
CA ALA A 2 29.07 15.70 29.01
C ALA A 2 30.00 15.08 27.96
N THR A 3 31.21 14.89 28.36
CA THR A 3 32.45 14.57 27.66
C THR A 3 32.53 13.09 27.27
N LEU A 4 33.05 12.83 26.08
CA LEU A 4 33.61 11.55 25.61
C LEU A 4 34.83 11.11 26.40
N PRO A 5 35.14 9.84 26.55
CA PRO A 5 36.48 9.38 26.81
C PRO A 5 37.14 8.78 25.56
N ASP A 6 38.38 9.25 25.42
CA ASP A 6 39.45 8.88 24.50
C ASP A 6 40.03 7.51 24.91
N LEU A 7 40.26 6.60 23.96
CA LEU A 7 41.06 5.38 24.20
C LEU A 7 41.99 5.13 23.01
N ARG A 8 43.27 5.45 23.24
CA ARG A 8 44.42 5.10 22.40
C ARG A 8 44.88 3.64 22.64
N PRO A 9 45.60 3.05 21.69
CA PRO A 9 45.91 1.63 21.72
C PRO A 9 47.18 1.29 22.47
N HIS A 10 47.17 0.24 23.27
CA HIS A 10 48.33 -0.37 23.86
C HIS A 10 49.07 -1.30 22.91
N ARG A 11 50.35 -1.02 22.67
CA ARG A 11 51.36 -1.95 22.16
C ARG A 11 51.65 -2.99 23.24
N THR A 12 51.67 -4.26 22.87
CA THR A 12 52.48 -5.25 23.60
C THR A 12 53.15 -6.21 22.61
N LEU A 13 54.46 -6.23 22.74
CA LEU A 13 55.43 -7.16 22.16
C LEU A 13 55.38 -8.51 22.92
N HIS A 14 55.60 -9.58 22.23
CA HIS A 14 56.42 -10.80 22.50
C HIS A 14 55.67 -12.05 22.09
N ARG A 15 56.17 -12.96 21.35
CA ARG A 15 57.36 -13.78 21.30
C ARG A 15 57.16 -14.91 20.29
N SER A 16 58.17 -15.15 19.50
CA SER A 16 58.36 -16.27 18.61
C SER A 16 58.11 -17.64 19.25
N ILE A 17 57.31 -18.47 18.59
CA ILE A 17 57.49 -19.94 18.63
C ILE A 17 57.39 -20.45 17.19
N SER A 18 58.53 -21.00 16.73
CA SER A 18 58.70 -21.72 15.48
C SER A 18 57.95 -23.06 15.55
N THR A 19 57.00 -23.25 14.64
CA THR A 19 56.55 -24.60 14.31
C THR A 19 56.53 -24.71 12.77
N HIS A 20 57.39 -25.56 12.26
CA HIS A 20 57.41 -25.99 10.87
C HIS A 20 56.07 -26.64 10.53
N SER A 21 55.30 -25.94 9.74
CA SER A 21 54.14 -26.54 9.05
C SER A 21 54.43 -26.50 7.56
N THR A 22 54.62 -27.69 6.97
CA THR A 22 54.76 -27.93 5.55
C THR A 22 53.44 -27.56 4.85
N THR A 23 53.34 -26.33 4.40
CA THR A 23 52.20 -25.85 3.61
C THR A 23 52.40 -26.34 2.15
N LYS A 24 51.53 -27.23 1.71
CA LYS A 24 51.36 -27.57 0.29
C LYS A 24 51.11 -26.28 -0.48
N VAL A 25 52.09 -25.86 -1.31
CA VAL A 25 51.96 -24.75 -2.24
C VAL A 25 50.95 -25.13 -3.32
N SER A 26 49.78 -24.59 -3.20
CA SER A 26 48.74 -24.60 -4.21
C SER A 26 49.29 -23.83 -5.43
N HIS A 27 49.39 -24.46 -6.58
CA HIS A 27 49.72 -23.83 -7.86
C HIS A 27 48.61 -22.87 -8.28
N ARG A 28 48.62 -21.64 -7.76
CA ARG A 28 47.79 -20.57 -8.28
C ARG A 28 48.28 -20.18 -9.67
N MET A 29 47.43 -20.34 -10.68
CA MET A 29 47.70 -19.82 -12.02
C MET A 29 47.87 -18.29 -11.92
N ILE A 30 49.01 -17.79 -12.45
CA ILE A 30 49.31 -16.37 -12.54
C ILE A 30 48.33 -15.72 -13.51
N SER A 31 47.75 -14.54 -13.13
CA SER A 31 46.88 -13.78 -14.01
C SER A 31 47.62 -13.27 -15.25
N PRO A 32 46.94 -13.01 -16.36
CA PRO A 32 47.55 -12.43 -17.56
C PRO A 32 48.28 -11.11 -17.30
N GLU A 33 47.79 -10.29 -16.36
CA GLU A 33 48.34 -9.00 -15.97
C GLU A 33 49.68 -9.19 -15.25
N ILE A 34 49.76 -10.09 -14.29
CA ILE A 34 51.00 -10.41 -13.55
C ILE A 34 52.01 -11.02 -14.55
N ARG A 35 51.60 -11.82 -15.50
CA ARG A 35 52.48 -12.37 -16.55
C ARG A 35 53.02 -11.27 -17.45
N ALA A 36 52.23 -10.29 -17.82
CA ALA A 36 52.69 -9.13 -18.59
C ALA A 36 53.68 -8.28 -17.82
N GLN A 37 53.47 -8.08 -16.50
CA GLN A 37 54.42 -7.38 -15.60
C GLN A 37 55.75 -8.13 -15.46
N ILE A 38 55.69 -9.48 -15.27
CA ILE A 38 56.91 -10.31 -15.20
C ILE A 38 57.76 -10.14 -16.48
N ARG A 39 57.13 -10.19 -17.66
CA ARG A 39 57.82 -10.05 -18.96
C ARG A 39 58.39 -8.62 -19.12
N ARG A 40 57.64 -7.59 -18.73
CA ARG A 40 58.12 -6.22 -18.74
C ARG A 40 59.37 -6.07 -17.87
N TYR A 41 59.35 -6.52 -16.64
CA TYR A 41 60.47 -6.44 -15.73
C TYR A 41 61.70 -7.23 -16.23
N PHE A 42 61.46 -8.38 -16.86
CA PHE A 42 62.56 -9.21 -17.36
C PHE A 42 63.15 -8.68 -18.68
N TYR A 43 62.33 -8.40 -19.70
CA TYR A 43 62.81 -8.05 -21.03
C TYR A 43 63.08 -6.54 -21.21
N ALA A 44 62.32 -5.68 -20.58
CA ALA A 44 62.46 -4.23 -20.72
C ALA A 44 63.33 -3.60 -19.63
N GLU A 45 63.20 -4.07 -18.38
CA GLU A 45 63.90 -3.49 -17.24
C GLU A 45 65.06 -4.36 -16.78
N HIS A 46 65.32 -5.50 -17.39
CA HIS A 46 66.44 -6.42 -17.16
C HIS A 46 66.60 -6.91 -15.72
N TRP A 47 65.48 -7.08 -15.00
CA TRP A 47 65.50 -7.57 -13.62
C TRP A 47 65.79 -9.07 -13.55
N LYS A 48 66.49 -9.51 -12.51
CA LYS A 48 66.74 -10.94 -12.25
C LYS A 48 65.47 -11.63 -11.79
N VAL A 49 65.32 -12.93 -12.16
CA VAL A 49 64.14 -13.77 -11.84
C VAL A 49 63.80 -13.74 -10.33
N GLY A 50 64.84 -13.77 -9.46
CA GLY A 50 64.63 -13.70 -8.01
C GLY A 50 64.03 -12.38 -7.53
N THR A 51 64.46 -11.26 -8.12
CA THR A 51 63.99 -9.92 -7.81
C THR A 51 62.54 -9.76 -8.25
N ILE A 52 62.18 -10.21 -9.43
CA ILE A 52 60.81 -10.22 -9.96
C ILE A 52 59.87 -11.07 -9.08
N ALA A 53 60.36 -12.26 -8.67
CA ALA A 53 59.63 -13.16 -7.79
C ALA A 53 59.31 -12.54 -6.44
N SER A 54 60.32 -11.84 -5.85
CA SER A 54 60.15 -11.14 -4.57
C SER A 54 59.22 -9.94 -4.67
N GLU A 55 59.36 -9.13 -5.73
CA GLU A 55 58.53 -7.93 -5.95
C GLU A 55 57.06 -8.24 -6.18
N LEU A 56 56.78 -9.26 -6.98
CA LEU A 56 55.40 -9.65 -7.34
C LEU A 56 54.79 -10.70 -6.40
N GLY A 57 55.54 -11.15 -5.37
CA GLY A 57 55.07 -12.17 -4.43
C GLY A 57 54.73 -13.53 -5.08
N VAL A 58 55.44 -13.89 -6.16
CA VAL A 58 55.21 -15.13 -6.90
C VAL A 58 56.42 -16.07 -6.81
N HIS A 59 56.16 -17.38 -6.95
CA HIS A 59 57.28 -18.34 -6.91
C HIS A 59 58.22 -18.15 -8.10
N PRO A 60 59.59 -18.28 -7.93
CA PRO A 60 60.56 -18.14 -9.02
C PRO A 60 60.29 -19.01 -10.26
N ASP A 61 59.77 -20.22 -10.07
CA ASP A 61 59.38 -21.07 -11.19
C ASP A 61 58.21 -20.52 -11.98
N ALA A 62 57.32 -19.82 -11.35
CA ALA A 62 56.22 -19.13 -11.99
C ALA A 62 56.72 -17.97 -12.88
N VAL A 63 57.78 -17.27 -12.42
CA VAL A 63 58.45 -16.23 -13.22
C VAL A 63 59.16 -16.88 -14.43
N ARG A 64 59.95 -17.94 -14.23
CA ARG A 64 60.59 -18.69 -15.34
C ARG A 64 59.57 -19.17 -16.39
N ASN A 65 58.50 -19.81 -15.93
CA ASN A 65 57.43 -20.24 -16.79
C ASN A 65 56.75 -19.09 -17.56
N ALA A 66 56.63 -17.93 -16.96
CA ALA A 66 56.08 -16.74 -17.60
C ALA A 66 57.00 -16.15 -18.66
N ILE A 67 58.34 -16.29 -18.51
CA ILE A 67 59.35 -15.84 -19.46
C ILE A 67 59.49 -16.83 -20.61
N GLU A 68 59.58 -18.12 -20.30
CA GLU A 68 59.87 -19.19 -21.28
C GLU A 68 58.68 -19.55 -22.15
N SER A 69 57.44 -19.37 -21.67
CA SER A 69 56.27 -19.75 -22.46
C SER A 69 55.89 -18.67 -23.48
N GLU A 70 56.09 -18.93 -24.76
CA GLU A 70 55.56 -18.09 -25.87
C GLU A 70 54.03 -18.11 -25.95
N ARG A 71 53.36 -19.00 -25.26
CA ARG A 71 51.91 -19.20 -25.36
C ARG A 71 51.15 -18.29 -24.36
N PHE A 72 50.49 -17.27 -24.88
CA PHE A 72 49.56 -16.41 -24.12
C PHE A 72 48.29 -17.12 -23.66
N LYS A 73 47.99 -18.32 -24.16
CA LYS A 73 46.93 -19.21 -23.72
C LYS A 73 47.35 -20.66 -23.90
N SER A 74 47.63 -21.38 -22.84
CA SER A 74 47.47 -22.81 -22.89
C SER A 74 45.98 -23.11 -22.74
N SER A 75 45.19 -22.99 -23.79
CA SER A 75 43.96 -23.75 -23.88
C SER A 75 44.42 -25.21 -23.98
N LYS A 76 44.29 -26.00 -22.90
CA LYS A 76 44.26 -27.47 -23.05
C LYS A 76 43.32 -27.74 -24.21
N PRO A 77 43.71 -28.53 -25.23
CA PRO A 77 42.76 -28.95 -26.22
C PRO A 77 41.58 -29.56 -25.48
N LEU A 78 40.41 -28.97 -25.65
CA LEU A 78 39.18 -29.52 -25.08
C LEU A 78 39.09 -30.92 -25.69
N GLY A 79 39.21 -31.96 -24.86
CA GLY A 79 38.98 -33.33 -25.29
C GLY A 79 37.63 -33.43 -26.01
N ALA A 80 37.52 -34.35 -26.95
CA ALA A 80 36.29 -34.55 -27.73
C ALA A 80 35.06 -34.56 -26.79
N SER A 81 34.12 -33.68 -27.03
CA SER A 81 32.90 -33.57 -26.26
C SER A 81 31.91 -34.64 -26.73
N VAL A 82 31.17 -35.23 -25.78
CA VAL A 82 30.09 -36.19 -26.12
C VAL A 82 29.05 -35.58 -27.07
N VAL A 83 28.99 -34.26 -27.20
CA VAL A 83 28.08 -33.52 -28.12
C VAL A 83 28.67 -33.42 -29.52
N ASP A 84 30.00 -33.58 -29.69
CA ASP A 84 30.67 -33.30 -30.96
C ASP A 84 30.11 -34.11 -32.16
N PRO A 85 29.78 -35.40 -32.03
CA PRO A 85 29.17 -36.15 -33.12
C PRO A 85 27.82 -35.62 -33.60
N TYR A 86 27.14 -34.81 -32.73
CA TYR A 86 25.80 -34.29 -33.00
C TYR A 86 25.81 -32.82 -33.40
N ILE A 87 26.96 -32.14 -33.45
CA ILE A 87 27.06 -30.69 -33.71
C ILE A 87 26.44 -30.33 -35.06
N GLU A 88 26.72 -31.09 -36.12
CA GLU A 88 26.17 -30.82 -37.45
C GLU A 88 24.65 -30.95 -37.47
N PHE A 89 24.11 -31.98 -36.85
CA PHE A 89 22.67 -32.14 -36.70
C PHE A 89 22.04 -30.97 -35.91
N VAL A 90 22.67 -30.55 -34.80
CA VAL A 90 22.22 -29.44 -33.97
C VAL A 90 22.26 -28.13 -34.77
N ARG A 91 23.33 -27.88 -35.54
CA ARG A 91 23.48 -26.69 -36.39
C ARG A 91 22.38 -26.66 -37.45
N HIS A 92 22.25 -27.71 -38.24
CA HIS A 92 21.22 -27.81 -39.28
C HIS A 92 19.81 -27.63 -38.71
N THR A 93 19.52 -28.23 -37.55
CA THR A 93 18.23 -28.06 -36.88
C THR A 93 17.99 -26.61 -36.41
N LEU A 94 19.03 -25.91 -35.94
CA LEU A 94 18.94 -24.51 -35.51
C LEU A 94 18.85 -23.53 -36.68
N ASP A 95 19.44 -23.87 -37.83
CA ASP A 95 19.33 -23.08 -39.07
C ASP A 95 17.90 -23.13 -39.62
N GLN A 96 17.25 -24.30 -39.56
CA GLN A 96 15.83 -24.44 -39.94
C GLN A 96 14.87 -23.87 -38.87
N HIS A 97 15.22 -24.03 -37.61
CA HIS A 97 14.37 -23.64 -36.47
C HIS A 97 15.15 -22.85 -35.39
N PRO A 98 15.52 -21.58 -35.65
CA PRO A 98 16.40 -20.80 -34.77
C PRO A 98 15.88 -20.66 -33.34
N SER A 99 14.57 -20.69 -33.15
CA SER A 99 13.91 -20.53 -31.83
C SER A 99 13.68 -21.85 -31.08
N LEU A 100 14.06 -23.02 -31.67
CA LEU A 100 13.79 -24.33 -31.09
C LEU A 100 14.46 -24.47 -29.71
N ARG A 101 13.70 -24.93 -28.70
CA ARG A 101 14.22 -25.09 -27.34
C ARG A 101 15.28 -26.20 -27.29
N ALA A 102 16.37 -25.97 -26.56
CA ALA A 102 17.43 -26.93 -26.35
C ALA A 102 16.94 -28.27 -25.74
N THR A 103 15.86 -28.25 -24.98
CA THR A 103 15.23 -29.47 -24.44
C THR A 103 14.61 -30.33 -25.55
N ARG A 104 14.06 -29.73 -26.60
CA ARG A 104 13.55 -30.48 -27.75
C ARG A 104 14.70 -31.06 -28.57
N ILE A 105 15.74 -30.29 -28.81
CA ILE A 105 16.98 -30.79 -29.50
C ILE A 105 17.59 -31.94 -28.69
N TYR A 106 17.58 -31.84 -27.34
CA TYR A 106 18.05 -32.93 -26.48
C TYR A 106 17.28 -34.24 -26.72
N GLN A 107 15.95 -34.19 -26.80
CA GLN A 107 15.15 -35.37 -27.13
C GLN A 107 15.54 -35.96 -28.49
N MET A 108 15.66 -35.10 -29.52
CA MET A 108 15.99 -35.52 -30.89
C MET A 108 17.35 -36.20 -31.00
N ILE A 109 18.38 -35.72 -30.25
CA ILE A 109 19.71 -36.35 -30.27
C ILE A 109 19.81 -37.55 -29.35
N ARG A 110 18.99 -37.59 -28.25
CA ARG A 110 18.89 -38.76 -27.38
C ARG A 110 18.39 -40.00 -28.14
N ASP A 111 17.37 -39.81 -28.98
CA ASP A 111 16.86 -40.86 -29.88
C ASP A 111 17.90 -41.34 -30.89
N ARG A 112 19.01 -40.58 -31.08
CA ARG A 112 20.17 -40.91 -31.92
C ARG A 112 21.41 -41.41 -31.17
N GLY A 113 21.21 -41.73 -29.85
CA GLY A 113 22.26 -42.34 -29.03
C GLY A 113 23.07 -41.35 -28.17
N TYR A 114 22.63 -40.08 -28.02
CA TYR A 114 23.31 -39.13 -27.14
C TYR A 114 23.12 -39.48 -25.66
N ASN A 115 24.21 -39.75 -24.95
CA ASN A 115 24.22 -40.12 -23.54
C ASN A 115 24.73 -38.99 -22.60
N GLY A 116 24.97 -37.80 -23.15
CA GLY A 116 25.46 -36.65 -22.39
C GLY A 116 24.35 -35.90 -21.64
N SER A 117 24.75 -34.96 -20.80
CA SER A 117 23.81 -34.16 -20.00
C SER A 117 23.09 -33.09 -20.84
N VAL A 118 21.83 -32.77 -20.46
CA VAL A 118 21.05 -31.66 -21.04
C VAL A 118 21.74 -30.31 -20.83
N VAL A 119 22.50 -30.14 -19.73
CA VAL A 119 23.23 -28.91 -19.41
C VAL A 119 24.36 -28.66 -20.39
N GLN A 120 25.12 -29.72 -20.75
CA GLN A 120 26.18 -29.65 -21.72
C GLN A 120 25.64 -29.27 -23.11
N LEU A 121 24.54 -29.92 -23.53
CA LEU A 121 23.87 -29.56 -24.77
C LEU A 121 23.36 -28.12 -24.79
N ARG A 122 22.75 -27.65 -23.70
CA ARG A 122 22.27 -26.23 -23.59
C ARG A 122 23.42 -25.25 -23.86
N ARG A 123 24.61 -25.49 -23.30
CA ARG A 123 25.79 -24.65 -23.53
C ARG A 123 26.22 -24.68 -25.01
N THR A 124 26.19 -25.85 -25.64
CA THR A 124 26.52 -26.00 -27.07
C THR A 124 25.45 -25.33 -27.95
N VAL A 125 24.16 -25.53 -27.68
CA VAL A 125 23.06 -24.89 -28.40
C VAL A 125 23.14 -23.37 -28.28
N ALA A 126 23.49 -22.83 -27.10
CA ALA A 126 23.66 -21.39 -26.90
C ALA A 126 24.79 -20.79 -27.77
N ARG A 127 25.89 -21.56 -28.02
CA ARG A 127 26.98 -21.13 -28.89
C ARG A 127 26.63 -21.25 -30.37
N LEU A 128 25.93 -22.32 -30.74
CA LEU A 128 25.64 -22.64 -32.15
C LEU A 128 24.40 -21.90 -32.66
N ARG A 129 23.54 -21.42 -31.77
CA ARG A 129 22.31 -20.71 -32.17
C ARG A 129 22.66 -19.48 -32.99
N PRO A 130 22.14 -19.37 -34.23
CA PRO A 130 22.29 -18.15 -35.01
C PRO A 130 21.77 -16.96 -34.20
N GLN A 131 22.66 -16.03 -33.87
CA GLN A 131 22.23 -14.76 -33.31
C GLN A 131 21.79 -13.87 -34.46
N SER A 132 20.51 -13.85 -34.75
CA SER A 132 19.94 -12.80 -35.59
C SER A 132 20.15 -11.47 -34.88
N ARG A 133 21.25 -10.79 -35.14
CA ARG A 133 21.42 -9.40 -34.78
C ARG A 133 20.60 -8.59 -35.78
N GLU A 134 19.29 -8.47 -35.53
CA GLU A 134 18.50 -7.49 -36.26
C GLU A 134 19.14 -6.11 -36.01
N PRO A 135 19.59 -5.40 -37.03
CA PRO A 135 20.10 -4.06 -36.87
C PRO A 135 18.91 -3.18 -36.46
N PHE A 136 18.89 -2.70 -35.22
CA PHE A 136 17.86 -1.80 -34.75
C PHE A 136 18.22 -0.37 -35.15
N LEU A 137 17.33 0.31 -35.85
CA LEU A 137 17.40 1.75 -36.00
C LEU A 137 17.26 2.39 -34.62
N GLN A 138 18.21 3.23 -34.26
CA GLN A 138 18.14 4.01 -33.04
C GLN A 138 17.01 5.04 -33.22
N LEU A 139 15.89 4.82 -32.51
CA LEU A 139 14.79 5.75 -32.54
C LEU A 139 15.23 7.08 -31.92
N GLN A 140 15.33 8.10 -32.75
CA GLN A 140 15.50 9.47 -32.29
C GLN A 140 14.14 10.01 -31.88
N THR A 141 14.11 10.77 -30.81
CA THR A 141 12.91 11.45 -30.29
C THR A 141 13.27 12.89 -30.06
N PHE A 142 12.36 13.80 -30.35
CA PHE A 142 12.54 15.24 -30.09
C PHE A 142 12.27 15.56 -28.61
N ALA A 143 12.78 16.72 -28.19
CA ALA A 143 12.52 17.24 -26.85
C ALA A 143 11.02 17.50 -26.65
N GLY A 144 10.45 17.05 -25.52
CA GLY A 144 9.03 17.19 -25.18
C GLY A 144 8.08 16.29 -25.99
N GLU A 145 8.59 15.45 -26.88
CA GLU A 145 7.76 14.61 -27.74
C GLU A 145 7.18 13.41 -26.99
N GLN A 146 8.02 12.64 -26.31
CA GLN A 146 7.63 11.30 -25.84
C GLN A 146 8.16 10.97 -24.45
N ALA A 147 7.35 10.29 -23.66
CA ALA A 147 7.77 9.55 -22.47
C ALA A 147 7.40 8.08 -22.56
N GLN A 148 8.04 7.28 -21.72
CA GLN A 148 7.74 5.86 -21.52
C GLN A 148 7.43 5.61 -20.06
N VAL A 149 6.41 4.81 -19.79
CA VAL A 149 5.98 4.47 -18.44
C VAL A 149 5.88 2.96 -18.25
N ASP A 150 6.25 2.48 -17.08
CA ASP A 150 6.10 1.09 -16.69
C ASP A 150 6.07 0.93 -15.17
N TRP A 151 5.54 -0.20 -14.72
CA TRP A 151 5.60 -0.64 -13.33
C TRP A 151 6.78 -1.60 -13.10
N ALA A 152 7.40 -1.45 -11.95
CA ALA A 152 8.41 -2.40 -11.48
C ALA A 152 8.04 -2.95 -10.10
N HIS A 153 8.09 -4.26 -9.93
CA HIS A 153 7.84 -4.90 -8.63
C HIS A 153 9.13 -4.96 -7.81
N PHE A 154 9.06 -4.55 -6.55
CA PHE A 154 10.18 -4.48 -5.61
C PHE A 154 9.98 -5.36 -4.36
N GLY A 155 9.23 -6.44 -4.50
CA GLY A 155 8.96 -7.36 -3.40
C GLY A 155 7.75 -6.96 -2.56
N HIS A 156 7.82 -7.21 -1.26
CA HIS A 156 6.73 -6.96 -0.33
C HIS A 156 7.28 -6.30 0.93
N VAL A 157 6.45 -5.47 1.55
CA VAL A 157 6.73 -4.83 2.84
C VAL A 157 5.59 -5.13 3.82
N MET A 158 5.92 -5.11 5.11
CA MET A 158 4.92 -5.23 6.16
C MET A 158 4.41 -3.85 6.53
N VAL A 159 3.08 -3.68 6.56
CA VAL A 159 2.40 -2.48 7.05
C VAL A 159 1.45 -2.94 8.16
N GLY A 160 1.86 -2.75 9.40
CA GLY A 160 1.18 -3.36 10.53
C GLY A 160 1.15 -4.90 10.39
N ARG A 161 -0.04 -5.48 10.29
CA ARG A 161 -0.25 -6.93 10.08
C ARG A 161 -0.33 -7.32 8.61
N ALA A 162 -0.47 -6.36 7.71
CA ALA A 162 -0.66 -6.62 6.28
C ALA A 162 0.66 -6.74 5.54
N LYS A 163 0.81 -7.82 4.75
CA LYS A 163 1.86 -7.94 3.74
C LYS A 163 1.38 -7.23 2.48
N ARG A 164 1.99 -6.09 2.14
CA ARG A 164 1.67 -5.30 0.94
C ARG A 164 2.75 -5.48 -0.12
N ALA A 165 2.33 -5.58 -1.38
CA ALA A 165 3.26 -5.55 -2.50
C ALA A 165 3.86 -4.15 -2.61
N LEU A 166 5.16 -4.06 -2.87
CA LEU A 166 5.81 -2.79 -3.16
C LEU A 166 6.07 -2.69 -4.65
N SER A 167 5.47 -1.71 -5.28
CA SER A 167 5.59 -1.44 -6.71
C SER A 167 6.11 -0.03 -6.93
N CYS A 168 6.97 0.15 -7.93
CA CYS A 168 7.51 1.44 -8.33
C CYS A 168 6.93 1.83 -9.68
N PHE A 169 6.26 2.97 -9.73
CA PHE A 169 5.93 3.66 -10.97
C PHE A 169 7.19 4.31 -11.51
N VAL A 170 7.51 4.07 -12.76
CA VAL A 170 8.70 4.62 -13.41
C VAL A 170 8.29 5.26 -14.73
N MET A 171 8.59 6.54 -14.88
CA MET A 171 8.33 7.29 -16.10
C MET A 171 9.59 8.00 -16.55
N THR A 172 9.93 7.91 -17.83
CA THR A 172 11.17 8.46 -18.38
C THR A 172 10.90 9.25 -19.65
N LEU A 173 11.32 10.49 -19.69
CA LEU A 173 11.33 11.29 -20.93
C LEU A 173 12.26 10.64 -21.95
N SER A 174 11.83 10.57 -23.19
CA SER A 174 12.54 9.84 -24.22
C SER A 174 13.73 10.58 -24.79
N TYR A 175 13.81 11.90 -24.68
CA TYR A 175 14.92 12.73 -25.14
C TYR A 175 15.98 12.89 -24.06
N SER A 176 15.72 13.59 -22.98
CA SER A 176 16.68 13.85 -21.90
C SER A 176 17.03 12.63 -21.08
N ARG A 177 16.19 11.60 -21.05
CA ARG A 177 16.23 10.46 -20.11
C ARG A 177 15.90 10.86 -18.67
N ALA A 178 15.33 12.04 -18.46
CA ALA A 178 14.89 12.46 -17.15
C ALA A 178 13.87 11.46 -16.58
N LEU A 179 14.14 11.04 -15.36
CA LEU A 179 13.44 9.96 -14.67
C LEU A 179 12.51 10.55 -13.61
N TYR A 180 11.26 10.09 -13.60
CA TYR A 180 10.38 10.17 -12.43
C TYR A 180 10.13 8.77 -11.89
N LEU A 181 10.16 8.61 -10.57
CA LEU A 181 9.86 7.36 -9.90
C LEU A 181 9.13 7.61 -8.59
N GLU A 182 8.18 6.74 -8.28
CA GLU A 182 7.42 6.77 -7.03
C GLU A 182 6.98 5.36 -6.64
N PHE A 183 7.07 5.04 -5.35
CA PHE A 183 6.70 3.74 -4.81
C PHE A 183 5.28 3.76 -4.24
N PHE A 184 4.54 2.67 -4.47
CA PHE A 184 3.17 2.47 -4.04
C PHE A 184 2.98 1.06 -3.47
N PHE A 185 1.96 0.87 -2.64
CA PHE A 185 1.61 -0.46 -2.10
C PHE A 185 0.81 -1.35 -3.06
N ASP A 186 0.41 -0.84 -4.20
CA ASP A 186 -0.30 -1.57 -5.25
C ASP A 186 -0.14 -0.90 -6.62
N GLN A 187 -0.66 -1.56 -7.67
CA GLN A 187 -0.67 -1.05 -9.05
C GLN A 187 -2.10 -0.73 -9.50
N THR A 188 -2.92 -0.19 -8.61
CA THR A 188 -4.28 0.22 -8.94
C THR A 188 -4.28 1.35 -9.98
N MET A 189 -5.44 1.56 -10.62
CA MET A 189 -5.60 2.65 -11.59
C MET A 189 -5.37 4.02 -10.93
N GLU A 190 -5.83 4.20 -9.71
CA GLU A 190 -5.67 5.44 -8.95
C GLU A 190 -4.19 5.77 -8.74
N ASN A 191 -3.38 4.80 -8.32
CA ASN A 191 -1.94 4.99 -8.15
C ASN A 191 -1.21 5.16 -9.48
N PHE A 192 -1.71 4.52 -10.55
CA PHE A 192 -1.17 4.71 -11.89
C PHE A 192 -1.38 6.15 -12.39
N LEU A 193 -2.60 6.68 -12.25
CA LEU A 193 -2.93 8.06 -12.61
C LEU A 193 -2.16 9.05 -11.73
N ARG A 194 -2.05 8.79 -10.43
CA ARG A 194 -1.30 9.61 -9.48
C ARG A 194 0.18 9.73 -9.85
N GLY A 195 0.80 8.61 -10.23
CA GLY A 195 2.19 8.62 -10.70
C GLY A 195 2.39 9.51 -11.94
N HIS A 196 1.40 9.58 -12.86
CA HIS A 196 1.44 10.50 -13.98
C HIS A 196 1.31 11.96 -13.55
N VAL A 197 0.31 12.27 -12.71
CA VAL A 197 0.08 13.63 -12.19
C VAL A 197 1.33 14.15 -11.50
N HIS A 198 1.90 13.39 -10.57
CA HIS A 198 3.11 13.78 -9.85
C HIS A 198 4.35 13.88 -10.77
N ALA A 199 4.44 13.06 -11.82
CA ALA A 199 5.51 13.20 -12.81
C ALA A 199 5.37 14.50 -13.61
N PHE A 200 4.16 14.88 -14.02
CA PHE A 200 3.89 16.12 -14.73
C PHE A 200 4.12 17.36 -13.85
N GLU A 201 3.72 17.30 -12.59
CA GLU A 201 4.03 18.34 -11.60
C GLU A 201 5.54 18.52 -11.42
N TYR A 202 6.28 17.43 -11.25
CA TYR A 202 7.73 17.48 -11.13
C TYR A 202 8.43 18.02 -12.38
N TRP A 203 7.94 17.65 -13.57
CA TRP A 203 8.50 18.13 -14.83
C TRP A 203 8.03 19.54 -15.21
N HIS A 204 7.05 20.10 -14.48
CA HIS A 204 6.36 21.35 -14.81
C HIS A 204 5.77 21.34 -16.22
N GLY A 205 5.27 20.18 -16.64
CA GLY A 205 4.69 19.97 -17.96
C GLY A 205 4.58 18.48 -18.31
N GLN A 206 3.97 18.20 -19.47
CA GLN A 206 3.79 16.84 -19.94
C GLN A 206 4.26 16.66 -21.38
N PRO A 207 4.74 15.45 -21.76
CA PRO A 207 5.11 15.12 -23.13
C PRO A 207 3.85 14.99 -24.02
N ARG A 208 4.01 15.15 -25.33
CA ARG A 208 2.89 15.00 -26.28
C ARG A 208 2.40 13.56 -26.42
N VAL A 209 3.27 12.59 -26.22
CA VAL A 209 2.97 11.15 -26.37
C VAL A 209 3.52 10.38 -25.20
N ILE A 210 2.73 9.46 -24.66
CA ILE A 210 3.19 8.51 -23.64
C ILE A 210 3.02 7.09 -24.15
N LEU A 211 4.13 6.34 -24.15
CA LEU A 211 4.13 4.93 -24.54
C LEU A 211 3.83 4.04 -23.35
N TYR A 212 2.84 3.18 -23.54
CA TYR A 212 2.41 2.16 -22.59
C TYR A 212 2.74 0.77 -23.13
N ASP A 213 3.40 -0.06 -22.33
CA ASP A 213 3.40 -1.49 -22.61
C ASP A 213 2.01 -2.07 -22.29
N ASN A 214 1.77 -3.36 -22.56
CA ASN A 214 0.53 -4.07 -22.24
C ASN A 214 0.26 -4.12 -20.73
N LEU A 215 0.27 -2.96 -20.06
CA LEU A 215 -0.01 -2.80 -18.64
C LEU A 215 -1.49 -3.06 -18.41
N LYS A 216 -1.82 -4.03 -17.56
CA LYS A 216 -3.21 -4.32 -17.16
C LYS A 216 -3.95 -3.09 -16.59
N SER A 217 -3.20 -2.16 -16.00
CA SER A 217 -3.75 -0.90 -15.51
C SER A 217 -4.10 0.09 -16.64
N ALA A 218 -3.44 0.02 -17.79
CA ALA A 218 -3.66 0.98 -18.88
C ALA A 218 -4.57 0.42 -19.98
N VAL A 219 -4.55 -0.89 -20.23
CA VAL A 219 -5.21 -1.56 -21.36
C VAL A 219 -6.27 -2.52 -20.83
N LEU A 220 -7.54 -2.28 -21.19
CA LEU A 220 -8.65 -3.17 -20.85
C LEU A 220 -8.70 -4.37 -21.77
N GLU A 221 -8.62 -4.14 -23.08
CA GLU A 221 -8.73 -5.20 -24.08
C GLU A 221 -7.81 -4.91 -25.28
N ARG A 222 -7.29 -5.99 -25.86
CA ARG A 222 -6.53 -5.93 -27.11
C ARG A 222 -7.11 -6.94 -28.08
N ARG A 223 -7.61 -6.44 -29.23
CA ARG A 223 -8.05 -7.26 -30.37
C ARG A 223 -7.18 -6.94 -31.58
N GLY A 224 -6.15 -7.76 -31.80
CA GLY A 224 -5.18 -7.51 -32.88
C GLY A 224 -4.43 -6.19 -32.70
N ASN A 225 -4.63 -5.25 -33.64
CA ASN A 225 -4.03 -3.91 -33.58
C ASN A 225 -4.89 -2.86 -32.85
N GLN A 226 -6.14 -3.21 -32.51
CA GLN A 226 -7.01 -2.33 -31.74
C GLN A 226 -6.76 -2.54 -30.25
N ILE A 227 -6.56 -1.42 -29.54
CA ILE A 227 -6.32 -1.38 -28.11
C ILE A 227 -7.35 -0.44 -27.49
N GLN A 228 -8.04 -0.97 -26.48
CA GLN A 228 -8.95 -0.19 -25.66
C GLN A 228 -8.24 0.19 -24.36
N PHE A 229 -7.93 1.48 -24.22
CA PHE A 229 -7.40 2.02 -22.97
C PHE A 229 -8.49 2.15 -21.92
N HIS A 230 -8.08 2.10 -20.66
CA HIS A 230 -8.99 2.32 -19.54
C HIS A 230 -9.61 3.74 -19.62
N PRO A 231 -10.94 3.90 -19.42
CA PRO A 231 -11.60 5.21 -19.54
C PRO A 231 -10.94 6.32 -18.73
N ARG A 232 -10.55 6.03 -17.48
CA ARG A 232 -9.85 7.00 -16.61
C ARG A 232 -8.50 7.45 -17.18
N LEU A 233 -7.79 6.60 -17.93
CA LEU A 233 -6.56 6.99 -18.62
C LEU A 233 -6.88 7.92 -19.81
N ILE A 234 -7.96 7.66 -20.52
CA ILE A 234 -8.42 8.55 -21.59
C ILE A 234 -8.83 9.91 -21.03
N GLU A 235 -9.55 9.97 -19.92
CA GLU A 235 -9.88 11.20 -19.21
C GLU A 235 -8.62 11.98 -18.80
N LEU A 236 -7.63 11.31 -18.21
CA LEU A 236 -6.33 11.91 -17.87
C LEU A 236 -5.65 12.47 -19.13
N SER A 237 -5.63 11.68 -20.22
CA SER A 237 -4.97 12.09 -21.47
C SER A 237 -5.63 13.31 -22.11
N ALA A 238 -6.96 13.39 -22.05
CA ALA A 238 -7.71 14.56 -22.51
C ALA A 238 -7.45 15.79 -21.63
N HIS A 239 -7.39 15.61 -20.30
CA HIS A 239 -7.14 16.68 -19.35
C HIS A 239 -5.74 17.30 -19.50
N TYR A 240 -4.71 16.48 -19.75
CA TYR A 240 -3.32 16.92 -19.95
C TYR A 240 -2.91 17.05 -21.42
N HIS A 241 -3.81 16.83 -22.36
CA HIS A 241 -3.58 16.97 -23.81
C HIS A 241 -2.42 16.11 -24.35
N PHE A 242 -2.19 14.91 -23.82
CA PHE A 242 -1.23 13.97 -24.38
C PHE A 242 -1.91 12.79 -25.09
N ALA A 243 -1.21 12.19 -26.05
CA ALA A 243 -1.70 11.00 -26.75
C ALA A 243 -1.16 9.71 -26.09
N PRO A 244 -2.00 8.85 -25.49
CA PRO A 244 -1.58 7.54 -25.05
C PRO A 244 -1.36 6.63 -26.26
N ARG A 245 -0.19 5.98 -26.34
CA ARG A 245 0.15 5.03 -27.41
C ARG A 245 0.62 3.71 -26.83
N PRO A 246 0.16 2.58 -27.37
CA PRO A 246 0.67 1.28 -26.98
C PRO A 246 2.03 1.02 -27.63
N CYS A 247 2.92 0.33 -26.94
CA CYS A 247 4.10 -0.25 -27.57
C CYS A 247 3.69 -1.32 -28.61
N GLN A 248 4.36 -1.33 -29.76
CA GLN A 248 4.13 -2.34 -30.77
C GLN A 248 4.58 -3.72 -30.26
N VAL A 249 3.86 -4.76 -30.67
CA VAL A 249 4.21 -6.14 -30.35
C VAL A 249 5.56 -6.49 -30.97
N ARG A 250 6.48 -7.04 -30.18
CA ARG A 250 7.84 -7.41 -30.57
C ARG A 250 8.80 -6.26 -30.89
N ALA A 251 8.40 -5.00 -30.68
CA ALA A 251 9.28 -3.85 -30.84
C ALA A 251 10.04 -3.54 -29.52
N GLY A 252 10.93 -4.43 -29.11
CA GLY A 252 11.73 -4.27 -27.88
C GLY A 252 12.59 -3.00 -27.84
N ASN A 253 12.91 -2.43 -29.02
CA ASN A 253 13.59 -1.14 -29.15
C ASN A 253 12.75 0.05 -28.65
N GLN A 254 11.41 -0.02 -28.73
CA GLN A 254 10.52 1.05 -28.28
C GLN A 254 10.47 1.16 -26.74
N LYS A 255 10.58 0.05 -26.00
CA LYS A 255 10.48 0.01 -24.54
C LYS A 255 11.83 0.11 -23.80
N GLY A 256 12.93 -0.07 -24.50
CA GLY A 256 14.28 -0.22 -23.91
C GLY A 256 14.75 0.94 -23.03
N ARG A 257 14.06 2.09 -23.00
CA ARG A 257 14.44 3.25 -22.17
C ARG A 257 13.93 3.08 -20.74
N VAL A 258 12.64 2.81 -20.56
CA VAL A 258 12.05 2.61 -19.23
C VAL A 258 12.57 1.32 -18.59
N GLU A 259 12.78 0.24 -19.34
CA GLU A 259 13.37 -1.00 -18.81
C GLU A 259 14.79 -0.79 -18.27
N ARG A 260 15.61 -0.01 -18.97
CA ARG A 260 16.95 0.39 -18.49
C ARG A 260 16.87 1.27 -17.24
N ALA A 261 15.91 2.19 -17.18
CA ALA A 261 15.66 3.01 -16.01
C ALA A 261 15.25 2.15 -14.80
N ILE A 262 14.33 1.20 -14.98
CA ILE A 262 13.92 0.26 -13.91
C ILE A 262 15.10 -0.56 -13.41
N ARG A 263 15.92 -1.10 -14.31
CA ARG A 263 17.13 -1.85 -13.92
C ARG A 263 18.07 -0.96 -13.12
N TYR A 264 18.28 0.28 -13.56
CA TYR A 264 19.12 1.23 -12.84
C TYR A 264 18.56 1.59 -11.46
N VAL A 265 17.25 1.74 -11.33
CA VAL A 265 16.61 1.93 -10.01
C VAL A 265 16.87 0.73 -9.10
N ARG A 266 16.78 -0.50 -9.63
CA ARG A 266 17.06 -1.71 -8.83
C ARG A 266 18.51 -1.79 -8.37
N ASP A 267 19.45 -1.54 -9.28
CA ASP A 267 20.86 -1.77 -9.05
C ASP A 267 21.53 -0.61 -8.27
N SER A 268 21.06 0.62 -8.46
CA SER A 268 21.68 1.81 -7.90
C SER A 268 20.90 2.47 -6.74
N PHE A 269 19.57 2.41 -6.76
CA PHE A 269 18.77 2.97 -5.67
C PHE A 269 18.38 1.90 -4.64
N TRP A 270 17.77 0.81 -5.10
CA TRP A 270 17.13 -0.15 -4.21
C TRP A 270 18.12 -1.06 -3.49
N ALA A 271 19.15 -1.54 -4.19
CA ALA A 271 20.12 -2.49 -3.65
C ALA A 271 20.83 -1.92 -2.41
N GLY A 272 20.82 -2.68 -1.31
CA GLY A 272 21.48 -2.35 -0.06
C GLY A 272 20.82 -1.24 0.76
N ARG A 273 19.61 -0.80 0.44
CA ARG A 273 18.85 0.19 1.24
C ARG A 273 17.76 -0.48 2.06
N SER A 274 17.45 0.12 3.19
CA SER A 274 16.32 -0.23 4.05
C SER A 274 15.46 1.02 4.29
N PHE A 275 14.15 0.81 4.42
CA PHE A 275 13.17 1.88 4.62
C PHE A 275 12.19 1.45 5.71
N THR A 276 11.81 2.38 6.58
CA THR A 276 10.83 2.15 7.65
C THR A 276 9.41 2.43 7.18
N THR A 277 9.23 3.40 6.28
CA THR A 277 7.93 3.81 5.75
C THR A 277 7.98 4.03 4.23
N LEU A 278 6.81 3.97 3.58
CA LEU A 278 6.69 4.31 2.16
C LEU A 278 7.08 5.77 1.89
N ALA A 279 6.69 6.68 2.77
CA ALA A 279 7.04 8.10 2.65
C ALA A 279 8.55 8.32 2.70
N GLU A 280 9.26 7.61 3.58
CA GLU A 280 10.72 7.66 3.63
C GLU A 280 11.36 7.09 2.37
N CYS A 281 10.86 5.94 1.87
CA CYS A 281 11.30 5.36 0.62
C CYS A 281 11.17 6.36 -0.54
N ASN A 282 10.02 6.99 -0.70
CA ASN A 282 9.78 7.98 -1.74
C ASN A 282 10.66 9.22 -1.57
N ARG A 283 10.82 9.75 -0.36
CA ARG A 283 11.72 10.87 -0.09
C ARG A 283 13.17 10.55 -0.50
N GLN A 284 13.67 9.38 -0.13
CA GLN A 284 15.04 8.95 -0.51
C GLN A 284 15.15 8.71 -2.02
N ALA A 285 14.09 8.21 -2.67
CA ALA A 285 14.07 8.01 -4.12
C ALA A 285 14.17 9.34 -4.89
N LEU A 286 13.46 10.38 -4.44
CA LEU A 286 13.53 11.71 -5.03
C LEU A 286 14.93 12.32 -4.86
N LEU A 287 15.52 12.24 -3.67
CA LEU A 287 16.88 12.72 -3.42
C LEU A 287 17.92 11.98 -4.29
N TRP A 288 17.82 10.66 -4.39
CA TRP A 288 18.69 9.86 -5.26
C TRP A 288 18.51 10.22 -6.73
N ARG A 289 17.27 10.43 -7.19
CA ARG A 289 16.96 10.86 -8.56
C ARG A 289 17.71 12.14 -8.90
N ASP A 290 17.62 13.14 -8.04
CA ASP A 290 18.17 14.48 -8.31
C ASP A 290 19.70 14.53 -8.11
N GLN A 291 20.22 13.87 -7.07
CA GLN A 291 21.64 13.92 -6.71
C GLN A 291 22.50 12.91 -7.46
N VAL A 292 21.92 11.78 -7.91
CA VAL A 292 22.68 10.69 -8.53
C VAL A 292 22.18 10.41 -9.95
N ALA A 293 20.89 10.12 -10.12
CA ALA A 293 20.38 9.67 -11.42
C ALA A 293 20.50 10.76 -12.49
N HIS A 294 20.11 11.99 -12.18
CA HIS A 294 20.13 13.09 -13.13
C HIS A 294 21.53 13.74 -13.32
N ARG A 295 22.48 13.43 -12.46
CA ARG A 295 23.89 13.88 -12.64
C ARG A 295 24.70 12.99 -13.57
N ARG A 296 24.14 11.89 -14.05
CA ARG A 296 24.81 11.05 -15.06
C ARG A 296 24.97 11.78 -16.38
N ARG A 297 26.01 11.39 -17.12
CA ARG A 297 26.24 11.86 -18.48
C ARG A 297 25.07 11.46 -19.40
N TRP A 298 24.62 12.38 -20.21
CA TRP A 298 23.58 12.15 -21.22
C TRP A 298 24.11 11.27 -22.36
N PRO A 299 23.35 10.24 -22.83
CA PRO A 299 23.84 9.33 -23.86
C PRO A 299 23.82 9.87 -25.28
N GLY A 300 23.45 11.13 -25.49
CA GLY A 300 23.38 11.77 -26.80
C GLY A 300 24.71 12.24 -27.40
N GLY A 301 25.86 12.03 -26.71
CA GLY A 301 27.18 12.19 -27.27
C GLY A 301 27.97 13.45 -26.89
N ASP A 302 27.40 14.36 -26.09
CA ASP A 302 28.12 15.51 -25.50
C ASP A 302 28.40 15.28 -24.00
N ASP A 303 29.13 16.19 -23.37
CA ASP A 303 29.52 16.06 -21.95
C ASP A 303 28.44 16.55 -20.96
N ARG A 304 27.24 16.87 -21.44
CA ARG A 304 26.13 17.34 -20.60
C ARG A 304 25.59 16.21 -19.71
N THR A 305 25.05 16.61 -18.59
CA THR A 305 24.32 15.70 -17.69
C THR A 305 22.86 15.55 -18.15
N LEU A 306 22.17 14.52 -17.59
CA LEU A 306 20.73 14.39 -17.79
C LEU A 306 19.97 15.63 -17.28
N ALA A 307 20.43 16.25 -16.20
CA ALA A 307 19.83 17.45 -15.63
C ALA A 307 19.90 18.65 -16.60
N ASP A 308 21.05 18.85 -17.26
CA ASP A 308 21.24 19.95 -18.22
C ASP A 308 20.29 19.80 -19.40
N VAL A 309 20.22 18.59 -19.97
CA VAL A 309 19.33 18.28 -21.10
C VAL A 309 17.86 18.29 -20.70
N PHE A 310 17.55 17.92 -19.46
CA PHE A 310 16.20 18.00 -18.93
C PHE A 310 15.72 19.46 -18.81
N THR A 311 16.57 20.35 -18.33
CA THR A 311 16.26 21.79 -18.26
C THR A 311 15.92 22.35 -19.66
N GLU A 312 16.64 21.92 -20.69
CA GLU A 312 16.33 22.27 -22.08
C GLU A 312 14.98 21.68 -22.51
N GLU A 313 14.73 20.39 -22.23
CA GLU A 313 13.50 19.68 -22.62
C GLU A 313 12.26 20.25 -21.93
N GLN A 314 12.35 20.74 -20.69
CA GLN A 314 11.23 21.33 -19.94
C GLN A 314 10.54 22.43 -20.74
N SER A 315 11.29 23.29 -21.44
CA SER A 315 10.74 24.37 -22.26
C SER A 315 9.91 23.89 -23.47
N ARG A 316 10.02 22.61 -23.83
CA ARG A 316 9.35 21.95 -24.95
C ARG A 316 8.16 21.07 -24.55
N LEU A 317 7.99 20.83 -23.26
CA LEU A 317 6.82 20.13 -22.72
C LEU A 317 5.55 20.97 -22.94
N LEU A 318 4.40 20.31 -22.98
CA LEU A 318 3.12 21.01 -22.96
C LEU A 318 2.91 21.62 -21.56
N PRO A 319 2.34 22.83 -21.45
CA PRO A 319 2.10 23.45 -20.15
C PRO A 319 1.07 22.64 -19.35
N PRO A 320 1.23 22.54 -18.01
CA PRO A 320 0.27 21.83 -17.18
C PRO A 320 -1.08 22.58 -17.15
N PRO A 321 -2.21 21.87 -16.98
CA PRO A 321 -3.50 22.50 -16.79
C PRO A 321 -3.56 23.28 -15.47
N LEU A 322 -4.52 24.19 -15.35
CA LEU A 322 -4.71 25.03 -14.15
C LEU A 322 -4.98 24.21 -12.88
N HIS A 323 -5.67 23.09 -13.03
CA HIS A 323 -6.00 22.18 -11.92
C HIS A 323 -5.45 20.80 -12.20
N ALA A 324 -4.91 20.15 -11.18
CA ALA A 324 -4.47 18.77 -11.29
C ALA A 324 -5.67 17.82 -11.48
N PHE A 325 -5.46 16.74 -12.21
CA PHE A 325 -6.47 15.70 -12.41
C PHE A 325 -6.72 14.95 -11.10
N SER A 326 -8.00 14.78 -10.75
CA SER A 326 -8.35 14.00 -9.56
C SER A 326 -8.10 12.50 -9.76
N THR A 327 -7.23 11.96 -8.94
CA THR A 327 -6.84 10.54 -8.95
C THR A 327 -7.50 9.72 -7.85
N ASP A 328 -8.38 10.34 -7.06
CA ASP A 328 -9.04 9.70 -5.94
C ASP A 328 -9.96 8.57 -6.42
N ARG A 329 -10.00 7.50 -5.62
CA ARG A 329 -10.94 6.42 -5.83
C ARG A 329 -12.30 6.81 -5.25
N ILE A 330 -13.32 6.72 -6.09
CA ILE A 330 -14.70 7.06 -5.72
C ILE A 330 -15.53 5.79 -5.76
N GLU A 331 -16.16 5.46 -4.65
CA GLU A 331 -17.03 4.29 -4.51
C GLU A 331 -18.34 4.64 -3.82
N ALA A 332 -19.43 4.04 -4.29
CA ALA A 332 -20.69 4.06 -3.55
C ALA A 332 -20.61 3.06 -2.39
N VAL A 333 -20.87 3.51 -1.17
CA VAL A 333 -20.81 2.69 0.04
C VAL A 333 -22.09 2.82 0.85
N ARG A 334 -22.40 1.81 1.64
CA ARG A 334 -23.54 1.81 2.55
C ARG A 334 -23.19 1.08 3.84
N SER A 335 -23.40 1.70 4.97
CA SER A 335 -23.40 1.00 6.25
C SER A 335 -24.75 0.26 6.44
N ARG A 336 -24.74 -0.89 7.10
CA ARG A 336 -25.99 -1.64 7.37
C ARG A 336 -26.62 -1.23 8.71
N LYS A 337 -26.10 -1.81 9.81
CA LYS A 337 -26.61 -1.59 11.18
C LYS A 337 -25.57 -0.96 12.10
N THR A 338 -24.37 -0.72 11.59
CA THR A 338 -23.23 -0.19 12.35
C THR A 338 -22.82 1.17 11.80
N ILE A 339 -22.13 1.94 12.59
CA ILE A 339 -21.56 3.24 12.20
C ILE A 339 -20.28 3.07 11.36
N TYR A 340 -20.15 1.99 10.60
CA TYR A 340 -18.94 1.73 9.83
C TYR A 340 -19.25 1.45 8.36
N VAL A 341 -18.42 2.02 7.50
CA VAL A 341 -18.31 1.67 6.08
C VAL A 341 -17.00 0.99 5.82
N ARG A 342 -16.99 -0.01 4.92
CA ARG A 342 -15.82 -0.83 4.66
C ARG A 342 -15.09 -0.36 3.41
N PHE A 343 -13.77 -0.19 3.54
CA PHE A 343 -12.89 0.13 2.43
C PHE A 343 -11.50 -0.50 2.64
N ASP A 344 -10.94 -1.13 1.60
CA ASP A 344 -9.64 -1.83 1.61
C ASP A 344 -9.45 -2.75 2.82
N LEU A 345 -10.50 -3.53 3.16
CA LEU A 345 -10.58 -4.45 4.32
C LEU A 345 -10.49 -3.76 5.69
N ASN A 346 -10.68 -2.46 5.77
CA ASN A 346 -10.74 -1.68 7.00
C ASN A 346 -12.13 -1.08 7.17
N ASP A 347 -12.53 -0.82 8.40
CA ASP A 347 -13.83 -0.27 8.75
C ASP A 347 -13.65 1.17 9.26
N TYR A 348 -14.28 2.14 8.58
CA TYR A 348 -14.19 3.58 8.87
C TYR A 348 -15.50 4.07 9.44
N SER A 349 -15.46 4.80 10.55
CA SER A 349 -16.67 5.27 11.23
C SER A 349 -17.36 6.42 10.50
N ILE A 350 -18.69 6.47 10.64
CA ILE A 350 -19.55 7.56 10.13
C ILE A 350 -20.47 8.04 11.24
N PRO A 351 -21.02 9.26 11.14
CA PRO A 351 -22.05 9.75 12.06
C PRO A 351 -23.25 8.81 12.10
N PRO A 352 -23.80 8.49 13.30
CA PRO A 352 -24.88 7.50 13.45
C PRO A 352 -26.17 7.87 12.72
N GLU A 353 -26.46 9.12 12.47
CA GLU A 353 -27.63 9.63 11.72
C GLU A 353 -27.56 9.30 10.22
N THR A 354 -26.39 8.90 9.72
CA THR A 354 -26.20 8.54 8.31
C THR A 354 -26.22 7.02 8.08
N VAL A 355 -26.39 6.25 9.14
CA VAL A 355 -26.47 4.78 9.07
C VAL A 355 -27.63 4.34 8.16
N GLY A 356 -27.35 3.40 7.24
CA GLY A 356 -28.32 2.88 6.28
C GLY A 356 -28.49 3.71 5.03
N ARG A 357 -27.89 4.90 4.94
CA ARG A 357 -27.93 5.73 3.73
C ARG A 357 -26.93 5.25 2.68
N GLN A 358 -27.20 5.61 1.43
CA GLN A 358 -26.24 5.48 0.34
C GLN A 358 -25.28 6.67 0.41
N LEU A 359 -24.00 6.38 0.60
CA LEU A 359 -22.94 7.38 0.77
C LEU A 359 -21.91 7.24 -0.34
N THR A 360 -21.12 8.27 -0.55
CA THR A 360 -19.97 8.26 -1.46
C THR A 360 -18.67 8.28 -0.66
N LEU A 361 -17.83 7.27 -0.87
CA LEU A 361 -16.49 7.23 -0.31
C LEU A 361 -15.49 7.75 -1.36
N VAL A 362 -14.64 8.68 -0.95
CA VAL A 362 -13.57 9.27 -1.75
C VAL A 362 -12.24 9.01 -1.05
N ALA A 363 -11.41 8.16 -1.64
CA ALA A 363 -10.14 7.76 -1.06
C ALA A 363 -8.95 8.28 -1.87
N SER A 364 -8.12 9.11 -1.22
CA SER A 364 -6.79 9.46 -1.71
C SER A 364 -5.74 8.44 -1.23
N ASP A 365 -4.47 8.74 -1.39
CA ASP A 365 -3.36 7.96 -0.80
C ASP A 365 -3.25 8.13 0.72
N VAL A 366 -3.70 9.25 1.27
CA VAL A 366 -3.54 9.59 2.69
C VAL A 366 -4.86 9.70 3.46
N THR A 367 -5.98 9.94 2.77
CA THR A 367 -7.28 10.18 3.42
C THR A 367 -8.41 9.34 2.82
N VAL A 368 -9.37 9.00 3.67
CA VAL A 368 -10.67 8.45 3.29
C VAL A 368 -11.74 9.45 3.74
N ARG A 369 -12.44 10.04 2.79
CA ARG A 369 -13.55 10.98 3.00
C ARG A 369 -14.86 10.27 2.70
N ILE A 370 -15.88 10.54 3.47
CA ILE A 370 -17.21 9.98 3.27
C ILE A 370 -18.18 11.14 3.13
N LEU A 371 -18.98 11.11 2.06
CA LEU A 371 -19.90 12.16 1.69
C LEU A 371 -21.34 11.65 1.67
N ASP A 372 -22.28 12.47 2.14
CA ASP A 372 -23.72 12.33 1.94
C ASP A 372 -24.15 13.39 0.91
N GLY A 373 -24.35 12.95 -0.35
CA GLY A 373 -24.46 13.86 -1.49
C GLY A 373 -23.18 14.68 -1.71
N SER A 374 -23.28 15.99 -1.56
CA SER A 374 -22.12 16.92 -1.70
C SER A 374 -21.46 17.24 -0.34
N PHE A 375 -22.03 16.82 0.78
CA PHE A 375 -21.54 17.18 2.11
C PHE A 375 -20.57 16.13 2.64
N GLU A 376 -19.39 16.56 3.07
CA GLU A 376 -18.43 15.69 3.74
C GLU A 376 -18.90 15.46 5.19
N ILE A 377 -19.21 14.21 5.53
CA ILE A 377 -19.73 13.82 6.84
C ILE A 377 -18.67 13.16 7.73
N ALA A 378 -17.59 12.62 7.14
CA ALA A 378 -16.47 12.05 7.87
C ALA A 378 -15.19 12.12 7.05
N ARG A 379 -14.06 12.30 7.75
CA ARG A 379 -12.71 12.28 7.18
C ARG A 379 -11.78 11.50 8.11
N HIS A 380 -11.10 10.51 7.55
CA HIS A 380 -10.16 9.67 8.28
C HIS A 380 -8.81 9.61 7.58
N VAL A 381 -7.76 9.35 8.35
CA VAL A 381 -6.46 8.97 7.79
C VAL A 381 -6.58 7.58 7.16
N ARG A 382 -6.15 7.42 5.91
CA ARG A 382 -6.15 6.11 5.24
C ARG A 382 -5.13 5.19 5.88
N THR A 383 -5.55 3.96 6.20
CA THR A 383 -4.64 2.90 6.64
C THR A 383 -4.44 1.87 5.54
N TYR A 384 -3.19 1.46 5.34
CA TYR A 384 -2.80 0.37 4.44
C TYR A 384 -2.62 -0.97 5.17
N ASP A 385 -2.86 -1.01 6.49
CA ASP A 385 -3.03 -2.26 7.24
C ASP A 385 -4.36 -2.92 6.87
N ARG A 386 -4.70 -4.04 7.47
CA ARG A 386 -5.95 -4.77 7.24
C ARG A 386 -6.68 -5.02 8.54
N HIS A 387 -8.02 -5.08 8.43
CA HIS A 387 -8.92 -5.37 9.55
C HIS A 387 -8.76 -4.37 10.71
N GLN A 388 -8.46 -3.13 10.35
CA GLN A 388 -8.40 -2.03 11.31
C GLN A 388 -9.77 -1.38 11.45
N LEU A 389 -10.05 -0.93 12.66
CA LEU A 389 -11.20 -0.12 13.00
C LEU A 389 -10.72 1.33 13.15
N VAL A 390 -11.03 2.18 12.17
CA VAL A 390 -10.68 3.60 12.20
C VAL A 390 -11.88 4.36 12.73
N LEU A 391 -11.82 4.69 14.01
CA LEU A 391 -12.93 5.28 14.76
C LEU A 391 -12.67 6.76 15.05
N ASP A 392 -13.64 7.60 14.70
CA ASP A 392 -13.72 8.97 15.21
C ASP A 392 -14.41 8.94 16.57
N PRO A 393 -13.78 9.45 17.64
CA PRO A 393 -14.39 9.50 18.98
C PRO A 393 -15.74 10.24 19.03
N ALA A 394 -15.93 11.26 18.20
CA ALA A 394 -17.19 12.00 18.10
C ALA A 394 -18.35 11.10 17.64
N HIS A 395 -18.10 10.21 16.68
CA HIS A 395 -19.11 9.26 16.20
C HIS A 395 -19.50 8.25 17.29
N GLN A 396 -18.52 7.79 18.08
CA GLN A 396 -18.76 6.89 19.21
C GLN A 396 -19.60 7.59 20.28
N GLU A 397 -19.26 8.82 20.64
CA GLU A 397 -19.99 9.60 21.63
C GLU A 397 -21.44 9.85 21.19
N ALA A 398 -21.66 10.17 19.90
CA ALA A 398 -23.00 10.34 19.34
C ALA A 398 -23.84 9.06 19.47
N VAL A 399 -23.27 7.88 19.20
CA VAL A 399 -23.96 6.59 19.42
C VAL A 399 -24.32 6.40 20.87
N LEU A 400 -23.41 6.72 21.80
CA LEU A 400 -23.66 6.59 23.23
C LEU A 400 -24.79 7.54 23.69
N LYS A 401 -24.84 8.78 23.17
CA LYS A 401 -25.94 9.73 23.43
C LYS A 401 -27.28 9.18 22.95
N ILE A 402 -27.34 8.63 21.73
CA ILE A 402 -28.57 8.01 21.20
C ILE A 402 -28.99 6.81 22.06
N LYS A 403 -28.08 5.95 22.46
CA LYS A 403 -28.37 4.79 23.32
C LYS A 403 -28.84 5.24 24.71
N ARG A 404 -28.20 6.25 25.31
CA ARG A 404 -28.65 6.81 26.59
C ARG A 404 -30.06 7.42 26.48
N LYS A 405 -30.32 8.22 25.42
CA LYS A 405 -31.63 8.78 25.15
C LYS A 405 -32.69 7.69 24.97
N ALA A 406 -32.36 6.65 24.17
CA ALA A 406 -33.25 5.50 23.97
C ALA A 406 -33.51 4.76 25.30
N PHE A 407 -32.47 4.55 26.12
CA PHE A 407 -32.61 3.94 27.44
C PHE A 407 -33.51 4.76 28.35
N HIS A 408 -33.30 6.06 28.45
CA HIS A 408 -34.14 6.95 29.26
C HIS A 408 -35.59 7.03 28.75
N SER A 409 -35.84 6.73 27.50
CA SER A 409 -37.18 6.63 26.92
C SER A 409 -37.89 5.32 27.25
N THR A 410 -37.18 4.32 27.71
CA THR A 410 -37.78 3.04 28.14
C THR A 410 -38.46 3.20 29.52
N PRO A 411 -39.47 2.37 29.82
CA PRO A 411 -40.07 2.37 31.16
C PRO A 411 -39.04 2.21 32.29
N GLY A 412 -38.05 1.33 32.12
CA GLY A 412 -36.96 1.14 33.10
C GLY A 412 -36.06 2.38 33.24
N GLY A 413 -35.66 3.00 32.11
CA GLY A 413 -34.83 4.22 32.11
C GLY A 413 -35.56 5.43 32.74
N ARG A 414 -36.85 5.60 32.43
CA ARG A 414 -37.69 6.64 33.06
C ARG A 414 -37.84 6.41 34.57
N LEU A 415 -38.04 5.16 34.98
CA LEU A 415 -38.10 4.78 36.39
C LEU A 415 -36.78 5.05 37.11
N GLU A 416 -35.65 4.66 36.55
CA GLU A 416 -34.30 4.87 37.09
C GLU A 416 -33.97 6.39 37.19
N GLN A 417 -34.36 7.18 36.17
CA GLN A 417 -34.18 8.63 36.19
C GLN A 417 -35.01 9.31 37.29
N ALA A 418 -36.26 8.87 37.46
CA ALA A 418 -37.15 9.43 38.50
C ALA A 418 -36.77 8.96 39.92
N VAL A 419 -36.37 7.69 40.04
CA VAL A 419 -36.04 7.04 41.32
C VAL A 419 -34.81 6.13 41.09
N PRO A 420 -33.59 6.63 41.26
CA PRO A 420 -32.36 5.87 41.02
C PRO A 420 -32.25 4.56 41.80
N GLU A 421 -32.80 4.51 43.02
CA GLU A 421 -32.81 3.34 43.88
C GLU A 421 -33.64 2.17 43.30
N SER A 422 -34.50 2.46 42.31
CA SER A 422 -35.30 1.44 41.62
C SER A 422 -34.43 0.41 40.92
N LYS A 423 -33.23 0.78 40.44
CA LYS A 423 -32.27 -0.14 39.82
C LYS A 423 -31.86 -1.23 40.79
N MET A 424 -31.45 -0.86 42.01
CA MET A 424 -31.03 -1.83 43.03
C MET A 424 -32.18 -2.77 43.40
N LEU A 425 -33.41 -2.25 43.49
CA LEU A 425 -34.59 -3.09 43.76
C LEU A 425 -34.85 -4.08 42.64
N LEU A 426 -34.75 -3.66 41.37
CA LEU A 426 -34.95 -4.51 40.22
C LEU A 426 -33.85 -5.57 40.08
N ASP A 427 -32.58 -5.23 40.35
CA ASP A 427 -31.46 -6.15 40.36
C ASP A 427 -31.63 -7.25 41.41
N LEU A 428 -32.05 -6.89 42.63
CA LEU A 428 -32.35 -7.83 43.69
C LEU A 428 -33.61 -8.67 43.41
N ALA A 429 -34.66 -8.08 42.83
CA ALA A 429 -35.84 -8.81 42.40
C ALA A 429 -35.50 -9.85 41.34
N PHE A 430 -34.61 -9.52 40.38
CA PHE A 430 -34.10 -10.46 39.40
C PHE A 430 -33.32 -11.61 40.05
N ALA A 431 -32.45 -11.31 41.02
CA ALA A 431 -31.72 -12.34 41.79
C ALA A 431 -32.67 -13.30 42.54
N HIS A 432 -33.86 -12.83 42.91
CA HIS A 432 -34.93 -13.64 43.51
C HIS A 432 -35.83 -14.37 42.49
N GLY A 433 -35.50 -14.33 41.20
CA GLY A 433 -36.24 -15.00 40.14
C GLY A 433 -37.51 -14.27 39.66
N GLU A 434 -37.68 -13.01 40.01
CA GLU A 434 -38.84 -12.20 39.61
C GLU A 434 -38.66 -11.65 38.17
N SER A 435 -39.74 -11.48 37.43
CA SER A 435 -39.73 -10.87 36.10
C SER A 435 -39.47 -9.36 36.19
N VAL A 436 -38.29 -8.93 35.74
CA VAL A 436 -37.91 -7.49 35.75
C VAL A 436 -38.92 -6.64 34.98
N GLY A 437 -39.45 -7.12 33.86
CA GLY A 437 -40.43 -6.39 33.05
C GLY A 437 -41.75 -6.17 33.82
N ALA A 438 -42.26 -7.20 34.51
CA ALA A 438 -43.48 -7.08 35.31
C ALA A 438 -43.27 -6.16 36.52
N GLN A 439 -42.13 -6.27 37.21
CA GLN A 439 -41.77 -5.40 38.34
C GLN A 439 -41.66 -3.93 37.88
N THR A 440 -40.96 -3.68 36.74
CA THR A 440 -40.82 -2.32 36.16
C THR A 440 -42.21 -1.73 35.82
N ALA A 441 -43.07 -2.49 35.15
CA ALA A 441 -44.42 -2.02 34.78
C ALA A 441 -45.24 -1.65 36.00
N GLN A 442 -45.15 -2.45 37.09
CA GLN A 442 -45.86 -2.18 38.33
C GLN A 442 -45.31 -0.94 39.06
N LEU A 443 -43.95 -0.80 39.12
CA LEU A 443 -43.31 0.38 39.72
C LEU A 443 -43.62 1.67 38.94
N MET A 444 -43.73 1.58 37.61
CA MET A 444 -44.12 2.73 36.77
C MET A 444 -45.54 3.20 37.09
N LYS A 445 -46.50 2.28 37.27
CA LYS A 445 -47.85 2.64 37.73
C LYS A 445 -47.82 3.29 39.10
N LEU A 446 -47.01 2.79 40.02
CA LEU A 446 -46.85 3.41 41.34
C LEU A 446 -46.19 4.80 41.29
N LEU A 447 -45.23 4.98 40.35
CA LEU A 447 -44.62 6.28 40.09
C LEU A 447 -45.65 7.31 39.62
N GLU A 448 -46.51 6.92 38.68
CA GLU A 448 -47.60 7.77 38.17
C GLU A 448 -48.63 8.09 39.25
N GLN A 449 -48.95 7.13 40.10
CA GLN A 449 -49.99 7.30 41.14
C GLN A 449 -49.52 8.07 42.38
N TYR A 450 -48.28 7.83 42.83
CA TYR A 450 -47.81 8.38 44.13
C TYR A 450 -46.68 9.40 44.01
N GLY A 451 -46.13 9.57 42.81
CA GLY A 451 -44.99 10.47 42.55
C GLY A 451 -43.63 9.91 42.98
N ALA A 452 -42.55 10.54 42.47
CA ALA A 452 -41.18 10.06 42.64
C ALA A 452 -40.72 10.07 44.12
N ALA A 453 -41.07 11.10 44.89
CA ALA A 453 -40.62 11.24 46.28
C ALA A 453 -41.21 10.16 47.20
N ALA A 454 -42.49 9.82 47.03
CA ALA A 454 -43.15 8.77 47.80
C ALA A 454 -42.63 7.38 47.39
N LEU A 455 -42.49 7.15 46.07
CA LEU A 455 -41.95 5.90 45.54
C LEU A 455 -40.52 5.66 46.01
N ARG A 456 -39.65 6.67 46.01
CA ARG A 456 -38.26 6.57 46.49
C ARG A 456 -38.21 6.10 47.95
N ARG A 457 -39.01 6.73 48.84
CA ARG A 457 -39.08 6.33 50.26
C ARG A 457 -39.54 4.89 50.42
N ALA A 458 -40.60 4.50 49.71
CA ALA A 458 -41.11 3.15 49.77
C ALA A 458 -40.15 2.09 49.23
N ILE A 459 -39.40 2.41 48.16
CA ILE A 459 -38.34 1.55 47.63
C ILE A 459 -37.21 1.40 48.65
N ALA A 460 -36.75 2.50 49.25
CA ALA A 460 -35.71 2.46 50.28
C ALA A 460 -36.11 1.58 51.48
N GLU A 461 -37.36 1.73 51.93
CA GLU A 461 -37.90 0.90 53.01
C GLU A 461 -38.06 -0.58 52.63
N ALA A 462 -38.50 -0.88 51.41
CA ALA A 462 -38.59 -2.25 50.92
C ALA A 462 -37.20 -2.93 50.83
N LEU A 463 -36.16 -2.17 50.41
CA LEU A 463 -34.79 -2.63 50.40
C LEU A 463 -34.24 -2.89 51.81
N GLN A 464 -34.51 -1.97 52.78
CA GLN A 464 -34.11 -2.16 54.19
C GLN A 464 -34.78 -3.40 54.81
N ARG A 465 -36.02 -3.71 54.41
CA ARG A 465 -36.77 -4.88 54.89
C ARG A 465 -36.42 -6.17 54.14
N ASN A 466 -35.46 -6.11 53.19
CA ASN A 466 -35.09 -7.22 52.34
C ASN A 466 -36.27 -7.86 51.58
N THR A 467 -37.22 -7.02 51.14
CA THR A 467 -38.37 -7.45 50.35
C THR A 467 -38.41 -6.73 48.99
N PRO A 468 -37.47 -7.02 48.08
CA PRO A 468 -37.28 -6.25 46.86
C PRO A 468 -38.31 -6.62 45.78
N ARG A 469 -39.58 -6.32 46.02
CA ARG A 469 -40.69 -6.58 45.10
C ARG A 469 -41.57 -5.35 44.94
N ALA A 470 -42.09 -5.11 43.75
CA ALA A 470 -43.02 -4.01 43.50
C ALA A 470 -44.31 -4.12 44.32
N SER A 471 -44.75 -5.34 44.62
CA SER A 471 -45.89 -5.59 45.55
C SER A 471 -45.63 -5.12 46.96
N SER A 472 -44.42 -5.30 47.48
CA SER A 472 -44.01 -4.79 48.80
C SER A 472 -43.98 -3.26 48.83
N VAL A 473 -43.45 -2.65 47.76
CA VAL A 473 -43.46 -1.18 47.58
C VAL A 473 -44.90 -0.65 47.53
N ALA A 474 -45.81 -1.30 46.78
CA ALA A 474 -47.21 -0.95 46.70
C ALA A 474 -47.91 -1.01 48.09
N PHE A 475 -47.58 -2.04 48.89
CA PHE A 475 -48.10 -2.19 50.25
C PHE A 475 -47.66 -1.03 51.16
N LEU A 476 -46.38 -0.66 51.09
CA LEU A 476 -45.81 0.45 51.87
C LEU A 476 -46.43 1.79 51.47
N LEU A 477 -46.63 2.03 50.17
CA LEU A 477 -47.28 3.24 49.66
C LEU A 477 -48.75 3.39 50.13
N ARG A 478 -49.51 2.29 50.18
CA ARG A 478 -50.89 2.28 50.63
C ARG A 478 -51.05 2.63 52.15
N ARG A 479 -50.01 2.38 52.96
CA ARG A 479 -49.96 2.70 54.38
C ARG A 479 -49.55 4.13 54.65
N GLN A 480 -49.01 4.86 53.68
CA GLN A 480 -48.71 6.27 53.78
C GLN A 480 -50.02 7.08 53.48
N PRO A 481 -50.35 8.06 54.26
CA PRO A 481 -51.46 8.93 53.90
C PRO A 481 -51.12 9.60 52.55
N PRO A 482 -52.15 9.83 51.69
CA PRO A 482 -51.93 10.50 50.42
C PRO A 482 -51.24 11.84 50.69
N ALA A 483 -50.18 12.12 49.89
CA ALA A 483 -49.51 13.41 50.00
C ALA A 483 -50.54 14.49 49.73
N THR A 484 -50.72 15.38 50.71
CA THR A 484 -51.55 16.53 50.54
C THR A 484 -51.13 17.27 49.30
N PRO A 485 -52.04 17.52 48.33
CA PRO A 485 -51.63 18.22 47.11
C PRO A 485 -50.99 19.52 47.54
N LEU A 486 -49.78 19.79 47.05
CA LEU A 486 -49.11 21.07 47.25
C LEU A 486 -50.06 22.15 46.69
N SER A 487 -50.77 22.86 47.55
CA SER A 487 -51.44 24.05 47.12
C SER A 487 -50.37 25.06 46.74
N LEU A 488 -50.23 25.29 45.44
CA LEU A 488 -49.38 26.37 44.93
C LEU A 488 -49.97 27.67 45.48
N ASP A 489 -49.21 28.34 46.34
CA ASP A 489 -49.57 29.69 46.77
C ASP A 489 -49.40 30.63 45.56
N LEU A 490 -50.54 30.92 44.93
CA LEU A 490 -50.61 31.80 43.74
C LEU A 490 -50.88 33.25 44.18
N SER A 491 -50.79 33.57 45.47
CA SER A 491 -51.11 34.92 46.02
C SER A 491 -50.28 36.04 45.37
N HIS A 492 -49.12 35.73 44.88
CA HIS A 492 -48.22 36.66 44.15
C HIS A 492 -48.38 36.65 42.61
N HIS A 493 -49.32 35.89 42.02
CA HIS A 493 -49.59 35.80 40.62
C HIS A 493 -51.09 36.02 40.30
N PRO A 494 -51.56 37.24 40.28
CA PRO A 494 -53.00 37.55 40.10
C PRO A 494 -53.53 37.12 38.74
N GLN A 495 -52.67 37.02 37.68
CA GLN A 495 -53.05 36.53 36.37
C GLN A 495 -53.26 34.99 36.35
N ALA A 496 -52.58 34.23 37.20
CA ALA A 496 -52.77 32.81 37.37
C ALA A 496 -53.99 32.44 38.20
N GLN A 497 -54.40 33.33 39.16
CA GLN A 497 -55.63 33.17 39.92
C GLN A 497 -56.88 33.39 39.07
N ALA A 498 -56.79 34.18 37.99
CA ALA A 498 -57.91 34.49 37.09
C ALA A 498 -58.09 33.44 35.96
N LEU A 499 -57.20 32.44 35.88
CA LEU A 499 -57.30 31.38 34.90
C LEU A 499 -58.31 30.31 35.37
N ASP A 500 -59.52 30.37 34.83
CA ASP A 500 -60.52 29.29 34.96
C ASP A 500 -60.12 28.15 33.97
N ILE A 501 -59.27 27.24 34.44
CA ILE A 501 -58.88 26.04 33.67
C ILE A 501 -59.99 25.02 33.83
N ARG A 502 -60.88 24.95 32.84
CA ARG A 502 -61.83 23.83 32.75
C ARG A 502 -61.08 22.59 32.28
N PRO A 503 -61.17 21.48 33.05
CA PRO A 503 -60.58 20.21 32.56
C PRO A 503 -61.22 19.86 31.22
N HIS A 504 -60.39 19.43 30.28
CA HIS A 504 -60.90 18.85 29.03
C HIS A 504 -61.78 17.64 29.37
N ASP A 505 -62.98 17.65 28.83
CA ASP A 505 -63.89 16.51 28.93
C ASP A 505 -63.32 15.35 28.10
N LEU A 506 -62.98 14.27 28.77
CA LEU A 506 -62.42 13.08 28.12
C LEU A 506 -63.37 12.39 27.17
N GLU A 507 -64.70 12.58 27.34
CA GLU A 507 -65.73 12.05 26.45
C GLU A 507 -65.64 12.61 25.04
N THR A 508 -65.12 13.82 24.86
CA THR A 508 -64.86 14.46 23.56
C THR A 508 -63.79 13.71 22.74
N TYR A 509 -62.84 13.04 23.39
CA TYR A 509 -61.81 12.23 22.73
C TYR A 509 -62.36 10.86 22.31
N ASP A 510 -63.29 10.31 23.03
CA ASP A 510 -63.99 9.05 22.65
C ASP A 510 -64.92 9.27 21.47
N GLU A 511 -65.52 10.45 21.29
CA GLU A 511 -66.31 10.82 20.12
C GLU A 511 -65.42 10.97 18.87
N LEU A 512 -64.21 11.55 18.98
CA LEU A 512 -63.25 11.67 17.90
C LEU A 512 -62.67 10.31 17.47
N ALA A 513 -62.61 9.33 18.36
CA ALA A 513 -62.20 7.96 18.02
C ALA A 513 -63.32 7.20 17.26
N ARG A 514 -64.59 7.44 17.58
CA ARG A 514 -65.75 6.80 16.93
C ARG A 514 -66.01 7.32 15.52
N THR A 515 -65.70 8.60 15.23
CA THR A 515 -65.88 9.19 13.89
C THR A 515 -64.81 8.78 12.89
N LYS A 516 -63.79 8.04 13.29
CA LYS A 516 -62.73 7.53 12.39
C LYS A 516 -62.98 6.12 11.88
N ASP A 517 -63.89 5.37 12.50
CA ASP A 517 -64.21 3.99 12.09
C ASP A 517 -65.37 3.88 11.08
N ASP A 518 -66.13 4.98 10.87
CA ASP A 518 -67.29 4.99 9.96
C ASP A 518 -66.99 5.39 8.50
N ASP A 519 -65.76 5.84 8.22
CA ASP A 519 -65.37 6.28 6.84
C ASP A 519 -64.67 5.21 6.00
N ASN A 520 -64.61 3.94 6.44
CA ASN A 520 -63.89 2.89 5.73
C ASN A 520 -64.78 1.70 5.20
N ASP A 521 -66.11 1.91 5.11
CA ASP A 521 -67.00 0.94 4.45
C ASP A 521 -67.82 1.62 3.36
N GLU A 522 -67.28 1.68 2.12
CA GLU A 522 -68.03 1.58 0.85
C GLU A 522 -67.05 1.39 -0.33
N PRO A 523 -67.51 0.78 -1.48
CA PRO A 523 -67.22 -0.61 -1.91
C PRO A 523 -66.10 -0.76 -2.89
#